data_fdd7c6822904cf5b1ec34c10f5c90859
#
_entry.id   fdd7c6822904cf5b1ec34c10f5c90859
#
_cell.length_a   1.000
_cell.length_b   1.000
_cell.length_c   1.000
_cell.angle_alpha   90.00
_cell.angle_beta   90.00
_cell.angle_gamma   90.00
#
_symmetry.space_group_name_H-M   'P 1'
#
loop_
_entity.id
_entity.type
_entity.pdbx_description
1 polymer ?
#
loop_
_entity_poly.entity_id
_entity_poly.type
_entity_poly.pdbx_seq_one_letter_code
_entity_poly.pdbx_strand_id
1 'polypeptide(L)'
;MLFPGRVLKLLISLCLAVGGLAAVPGTACAHPHVFADANVEIVFDSRGLAGFWVVWVFDEMFSNMIIFDHDRNKNRSFEPREIESVKKGAFSNLRKFGYFAHVRINGKPFDVEYVKDFSASIEKGAMIYSFFIPCHVRAANSDKKVCFSMYDDSYYTDITLVGENPVRLKNADDFQAAVQIRRDRENAFYYGQVYPEEIVLEFKRDG
;
A
#
# COMPACT_ATOMS: atom_id res chain seq x y z
N MET A 1 -56.71 -41.55 -22.26
CA MET A 1 -56.76 -40.11 -22.54
C MET A 1 -56.03 -39.36 -21.48
N LEU A 2 -54.78 -38.98 -21.71
CA LEU A 2 -53.93 -38.21 -20.75
C LEU A 2 -54.25 -36.72 -20.89
N PHE A 3 -54.64 -36.09 -19.80
CA PHE A 3 -55.00 -34.66 -19.75
C PHE A 3 -53.78 -33.77 -20.05
N PRO A 4 -53.77 -32.98 -21.13
CA PRO A 4 -52.60 -32.18 -21.54
C PRO A 4 -52.19 -31.07 -20.54
N GLY A 5 -53.10 -30.66 -19.65
CA GLY A 5 -52.86 -29.61 -18.64
C GLY A 5 -51.97 -30.00 -17.46
N ARG A 6 -51.83 -31.30 -17.15
CA ARG A 6 -50.97 -31.75 -16.03
C ARG A 6 -49.50 -31.82 -16.43
N VAL A 7 -49.21 -32.20 -17.67
CA VAL A 7 -47.82 -32.27 -18.17
C VAL A 7 -47.20 -30.84 -18.34
N LEU A 8 -48.03 -29.91 -18.80
CA LEU A 8 -47.59 -28.52 -18.95
C LEU A 8 -47.28 -27.85 -17.60
N LYS A 9 -48.10 -28.09 -16.58
CA LYS A 9 -47.82 -27.57 -15.22
C LYS A 9 -46.58 -28.19 -14.58
N LEU A 10 -46.29 -29.47 -14.84
CA LEU A 10 -45.09 -30.13 -14.35
C LEU A 10 -43.81 -29.58 -15.03
N LEU A 11 -43.87 -29.32 -16.33
CA LEU A 11 -42.73 -28.72 -17.07
C LEU A 11 -42.46 -27.28 -16.64
N ILE A 12 -43.48 -26.47 -16.41
CA ILE A 12 -43.31 -25.08 -15.91
C ILE A 12 -42.75 -25.09 -14.47
N SER A 13 -43.20 -25.98 -13.59
CA SER A 13 -42.65 -26.11 -12.24
C SER A 13 -41.19 -26.59 -12.24
N LEU A 14 -40.79 -27.47 -13.14
CA LEU A 14 -39.43 -27.95 -13.28
C LEU A 14 -38.47 -26.85 -13.80
N CYS A 15 -38.94 -26.05 -14.76
CA CYS A 15 -38.14 -24.90 -15.27
C CYS A 15 -37.95 -23.80 -14.21
N LEU A 16 -38.94 -23.55 -13.35
CA LEU A 16 -38.83 -22.63 -12.22
C LEU A 16 -37.89 -23.13 -11.12
N ALA A 17 -37.86 -24.44 -10.87
CA ALA A 17 -36.94 -25.05 -9.88
C ALA A 17 -35.49 -25.08 -10.35
N VAL A 18 -35.23 -25.25 -11.67
CA VAL A 18 -33.87 -25.22 -12.26
C VAL A 18 -33.34 -23.79 -12.41
N GLY A 19 -34.22 -22.81 -12.69
CA GLY A 19 -33.84 -21.39 -12.82
C GLY A 19 -33.46 -20.76 -11.47
N GLY A 20 -33.93 -21.28 -10.36
CA GLY A 20 -33.59 -20.79 -9.01
C GLY A 20 -32.20 -21.17 -8.49
N LEU A 21 -31.53 -22.18 -9.08
CA LEU A 21 -30.20 -22.64 -8.63
C LEU A 21 -29.03 -21.92 -9.34
N ALA A 22 -29.30 -21.06 -10.33
CA ALA A 22 -28.25 -20.44 -11.15
C ALA A 22 -27.84 -19.03 -10.70
N ALA A 23 -28.44 -18.51 -9.63
CA ALA A 23 -28.08 -17.18 -9.13
C ALA A 23 -27.49 -17.25 -7.73
N VAL A 24 -26.37 -17.93 -7.56
CA VAL A 24 -25.44 -17.58 -6.47
C VAL A 24 -24.67 -16.35 -7.00
N PRO A 25 -24.90 -15.14 -6.48
CA PRO A 25 -24.01 -14.03 -6.77
C PRO A 25 -22.67 -14.42 -6.15
N GLY A 26 -21.77 -14.97 -6.96
CA GLY A 26 -20.37 -15.03 -6.60
C GLY A 26 -19.97 -13.60 -6.34
N THR A 27 -19.55 -13.27 -5.12
CA THR A 27 -18.87 -12.01 -4.83
C THR A 27 -17.62 -12.01 -5.70
N ALA A 28 -17.71 -11.40 -6.88
CA ALA A 28 -16.53 -11.08 -7.67
C ALA A 28 -15.73 -10.12 -6.80
N CYS A 29 -14.70 -10.62 -6.13
CA CYS A 29 -13.74 -9.80 -5.44
C CYS A 29 -12.96 -9.04 -6.54
N ALA A 30 -13.39 -7.79 -6.81
CA ALA A 30 -12.84 -6.97 -7.89
C ALA A 30 -11.64 -6.12 -7.44
N HIS A 31 -11.00 -6.45 -6.34
CA HIS A 31 -9.85 -5.77 -5.77
C HIS A 31 -8.64 -6.71 -5.68
N PRO A 32 -7.40 -6.16 -5.75
CA PRO A 32 -7.00 -4.78 -6.01
C PRO A 32 -6.96 -4.39 -7.49
N HIS A 33 -6.89 -3.07 -7.78
CA HIS A 33 -6.78 -2.52 -9.13
C HIS A 33 -5.44 -1.87 -9.42
N VAL A 34 -4.67 -1.53 -8.39
CA VAL A 34 -3.34 -0.95 -8.46
C VAL A 34 -2.40 -1.80 -7.63
N PHE A 35 -1.24 -2.13 -8.18
CA PHE A 35 -0.19 -2.86 -7.47
C PHE A 35 1.06 -1.99 -7.35
N ALA A 36 1.64 -1.92 -6.16
CA ALA A 36 2.85 -1.18 -5.88
C ALA A 36 3.86 -2.06 -5.14
N ASP A 37 4.98 -2.31 -5.78
CA ASP A 37 6.14 -2.94 -5.18
C ASP A 37 6.88 -1.91 -4.33
N ALA A 38 7.02 -2.16 -3.03
CA ALA A 38 7.54 -1.22 -2.07
C ALA A 38 8.92 -1.59 -1.54
N ASN A 39 9.75 -0.57 -1.33
CA ASN A 39 11.00 -0.65 -0.58
C ASN A 39 11.06 0.50 0.43
N VAL A 40 11.65 0.25 1.58
CA VAL A 40 11.73 1.20 2.69
C VAL A 40 13.16 1.34 3.19
N GLU A 41 13.63 2.58 3.33
CA GLU A 41 14.87 2.89 4.03
C GLU A 41 14.52 3.60 5.34
N ILE A 42 14.85 2.98 6.47
CA ILE A 42 14.65 3.53 7.82
C ILE A 42 15.82 4.46 8.10
N VAL A 43 15.56 5.76 8.18
CA VAL A 43 16.59 6.79 8.25
C VAL A 43 16.75 7.28 9.68
N PHE A 44 17.98 7.24 10.18
CA PHE A 44 18.36 7.82 11.47
C PHE A 44 19.05 9.17 11.30
N ASP A 45 18.90 10.05 12.30
CA ASP A 45 19.70 11.25 12.50
C ASP A 45 20.42 11.17 13.87
N SER A 46 21.22 12.16 14.21
CA SER A 46 21.96 12.19 15.50
C SER A 46 21.07 12.09 16.75
N ARG A 47 19.76 12.24 16.64
CA ARG A 47 18.80 12.18 17.75
C ARG A 47 18.05 10.87 17.84
N GLY A 48 17.97 10.08 16.75
CA GLY A 48 17.24 8.82 16.68
C GLY A 48 16.61 8.59 15.31
N LEU A 49 15.44 7.96 15.26
CA LEU A 49 14.72 7.74 14.01
C LEU A 49 14.24 9.08 13.45
N ALA A 50 14.72 9.45 12.27
CA ALA A 50 14.24 10.63 11.53
C ALA A 50 12.93 10.32 10.78
N GLY A 51 12.82 9.13 10.17
CA GLY A 51 11.63 8.71 9.43
C GLY A 51 11.91 7.58 8.45
N PHE A 52 11.03 7.45 7.47
CA PHE A 52 11.06 6.40 6.47
C PHE A 52 11.16 7.01 5.06
N TRP A 53 12.16 6.63 4.29
CA TRP A 53 12.21 6.87 2.87
C TRP A 53 11.50 5.72 2.17
N VAL A 54 10.47 6.02 1.40
CA VAL A 54 9.64 5.03 0.73
C VAL A 54 9.82 5.15 -0.77
N VAL A 55 9.94 4.01 -1.44
CA VAL A 55 9.94 3.88 -2.89
C VAL A 55 8.83 2.93 -3.30
N TRP A 56 7.94 3.35 -4.19
CA TRP A 56 6.92 2.51 -4.81
C TRP A 56 7.15 2.40 -6.30
N VAL A 57 7.19 1.18 -6.80
CA VAL A 57 7.22 0.85 -8.23
C VAL A 57 5.86 0.31 -8.62
N PHE A 58 5.18 0.97 -9.54
CA PHE A 58 3.80 0.63 -9.88
C PHE A 58 3.71 -0.36 -11.04
N ASP A 59 2.61 -1.09 -11.07
CA ASP A 59 2.24 -1.98 -12.17
C ASP A 59 2.13 -1.25 -13.52
N GLU A 60 2.11 -2.01 -14.60
CA GLU A 60 2.10 -1.47 -15.96
C GLU A 60 0.84 -0.64 -16.25
N MET A 61 -0.33 -1.08 -15.79
CA MET A 61 -1.60 -0.42 -16.09
C MET A 61 -1.65 0.97 -15.43
N PHE A 62 -1.36 1.06 -14.14
CA PHE A 62 -1.31 2.33 -13.42
C PHE A 62 -0.19 3.23 -13.94
N SER A 63 1.00 2.67 -14.20
CA SER A 63 2.12 3.40 -14.79
C SER A 63 1.76 4.04 -16.12
N ASN A 64 1.17 3.29 -17.04
CA ASN A 64 0.77 3.80 -18.35
C ASN A 64 -0.27 4.92 -18.24
N MET A 65 -1.22 4.82 -17.31
CA MET A 65 -2.22 5.87 -17.07
C MET A 65 -1.56 7.17 -16.62
N ILE A 66 -0.69 7.12 -15.60
CA ILE A 66 -0.01 8.33 -15.09
C ILE A 66 0.96 8.92 -16.11
N ILE A 67 1.70 8.08 -16.83
CA ILE A 67 2.60 8.53 -17.91
C ILE A 67 1.80 9.22 -19.01
N PHE A 68 0.68 8.65 -19.45
CA PHE A 68 -0.17 9.25 -20.48
C PHE A 68 -0.70 10.63 -20.09
N ASP A 69 -1.09 10.81 -18.83
CA ASP A 69 -1.68 12.06 -18.33
C ASP A 69 -0.64 13.15 -18.07
N HIS A 70 0.60 12.78 -17.71
CA HIS A 70 1.59 13.72 -17.17
C HIS A 70 2.87 13.87 -17.99
N ASP A 71 3.30 12.88 -18.79
CA ASP A 71 4.44 12.97 -19.71
C ASP A 71 4.00 13.70 -21.00
N ARG A 72 4.06 15.03 -20.95
CA ARG A 72 3.51 15.89 -22.01
C ARG A 72 4.31 15.86 -23.30
N ASN A 73 5.62 15.73 -23.17
CA ASN A 73 6.54 15.73 -24.33
C ASN A 73 6.78 14.31 -24.86
N LYS A 74 6.24 13.27 -24.19
CA LYS A 74 6.28 11.85 -24.55
C LYS A 74 7.71 11.30 -24.67
N ASN A 75 8.64 11.83 -23.85
CA ASN A 75 10.03 11.39 -23.84
C ASN A 75 10.29 10.23 -22.85
N ARG A 76 9.25 9.77 -22.11
CA ARG A 76 9.31 8.74 -21.08
C ARG A 76 10.27 9.10 -19.93
N SER A 77 10.31 10.38 -19.58
CA SER A 77 11.05 10.88 -18.43
C SER A 77 10.28 12.07 -17.85
N PHE A 78 10.09 12.10 -16.54
CA PHE A 78 9.41 13.24 -15.90
C PHE A 78 10.41 14.36 -15.61
N GLU A 79 10.17 15.52 -16.20
CA GLU A 79 10.85 16.77 -15.91
C GLU A 79 10.24 17.46 -14.68
N PRO A 80 10.90 18.46 -14.07
CA PRO A 80 10.41 19.09 -12.82
C PRO A 80 8.96 19.59 -12.88
N ARG A 81 8.51 20.09 -14.04
CA ARG A 81 7.11 20.53 -14.22
C ARG A 81 6.13 19.37 -14.28
N GLU A 82 6.54 18.25 -14.83
CA GLU A 82 5.73 17.05 -14.94
C GLU A 82 5.67 16.32 -13.58
N ILE A 83 6.79 16.27 -12.83
CA ILE A 83 6.81 15.79 -11.45
C ILE A 83 5.82 16.61 -10.59
N GLU A 84 5.83 17.94 -10.72
CA GLU A 84 4.88 18.78 -9.98
C GLU A 84 3.41 18.54 -10.43
N SER A 85 3.20 18.23 -11.71
CA SER A 85 1.89 17.84 -12.24
C SER A 85 1.42 16.51 -11.66
N VAL A 86 2.28 15.48 -11.60
CA VAL A 86 2.01 14.19 -10.94
C VAL A 86 1.71 14.40 -9.46
N LYS A 87 2.54 15.21 -8.78
CA LYS A 87 2.36 15.52 -7.35
C LYS A 87 0.98 16.11 -7.07
N LYS A 88 0.57 17.11 -7.84
CA LYS A 88 -0.73 17.79 -7.65
C LYS A 88 -1.92 16.95 -8.11
N GLY A 89 -1.81 16.28 -9.26
CA GLY A 89 -2.91 15.58 -9.89
C GLY A 89 -3.21 14.21 -9.28
N ALA A 90 -2.18 13.50 -8.82
CA ALA A 90 -2.30 12.14 -8.31
C ALA A 90 -1.85 12.00 -6.85
N PHE A 91 -0.57 12.25 -6.56
CA PHE A 91 0.03 11.92 -5.26
C PHE A 91 -0.58 12.69 -4.08
N SER A 92 -0.86 13.99 -4.23
CA SER A 92 -1.41 14.81 -3.12
C SER A 92 -2.78 14.34 -2.63
N ASN A 93 -3.51 13.56 -3.42
CA ASN A 93 -4.79 12.97 -3.02
C ASN A 93 -4.61 11.92 -1.92
N LEU A 94 -3.42 11.32 -1.79
CA LEU A 94 -3.11 10.32 -0.77
C LEU A 94 -3.04 10.92 0.63
N ARG A 95 -2.90 12.24 0.76
CA ARG A 95 -2.85 12.92 2.07
C ARG A 95 -4.05 12.60 2.95
N LYS A 96 -5.25 12.56 2.38
CA LYS A 96 -6.49 12.25 3.11
C LYS A 96 -6.56 10.81 3.64
N PHE A 97 -5.66 9.95 3.16
CA PHE A 97 -5.50 8.56 3.57
C PHE A 97 -4.17 8.33 4.34
N GLY A 98 -3.54 9.38 4.86
CA GLY A 98 -2.24 9.27 5.53
C GLY A 98 -1.13 8.70 4.65
N TYR A 99 -1.23 8.88 3.32
CA TYR A 99 -0.30 8.30 2.33
C TYR A 99 -0.20 6.77 2.41
N PHE A 100 -1.27 6.09 2.82
CA PHE A 100 -1.33 4.65 3.09
C PHE A 100 -0.29 4.16 4.11
N ALA A 101 0.22 5.07 4.94
CA ALA A 101 1.27 4.82 5.91
C ALA A 101 0.68 4.75 7.32
N HIS A 102 0.77 3.60 7.94
CA HIS A 102 0.27 3.31 9.28
C HIS A 102 1.45 3.14 10.23
N VAL A 103 1.66 4.12 11.11
CA VAL A 103 2.79 4.15 12.04
C VAL A 103 2.29 4.01 13.47
N ARG A 104 2.97 3.20 14.27
CA ARG A 104 2.76 3.11 15.72
C ARG A 104 4.10 3.30 16.45
N ILE A 105 4.14 4.18 17.44
CA ILE A 105 5.32 4.44 18.26
C ILE A 105 5.04 4.00 19.68
N ASN A 106 5.76 2.99 20.17
CA ASN A 106 5.51 2.36 21.47
C ASN A 106 4.04 1.94 21.66
N GLY A 107 3.43 1.38 20.61
CA GLY A 107 2.05 0.93 20.57
C GLY A 107 0.99 2.03 20.36
N LYS A 108 1.36 3.30 20.31
CA LYS A 108 0.43 4.41 20.07
C LYS A 108 0.42 4.80 18.60
N PRO A 109 -0.75 5.00 17.97
CA PRO A 109 -0.85 5.50 16.62
C PRO A 109 -0.12 6.86 16.46
N PHE A 110 0.48 7.04 15.29
CA PHE A 110 1.12 8.29 14.88
C PHE A 110 0.56 8.69 13.52
N ASP A 111 -0.07 9.85 13.45
CA ASP A 111 -0.72 10.34 12.24
C ASP A 111 0.31 10.92 11.26
N VAL A 112 0.33 10.40 10.02
CA VAL A 112 1.17 10.90 8.94
C VAL A 112 0.44 12.04 8.22
N GLU A 113 0.67 13.27 8.67
CA GLU A 113 -0.01 14.46 8.14
C GLU A 113 0.59 14.96 6.82
N TYR A 114 1.88 14.72 6.58
CA TYR A 114 2.60 15.17 5.41
C TYR A 114 3.82 14.29 5.12
N VAL A 115 4.29 14.39 3.89
CA VAL A 115 5.55 13.81 3.44
C VAL A 115 6.46 14.89 2.86
N LYS A 116 7.76 14.60 2.75
CA LYS A 116 8.78 15.48 2.18
C LYS A 116 9.40 14.84 0.94
N ASP A 117 10.12 15.65 0.19
CA ASP A 117 11.03 15.21 -0.87
C ASP A 117 10.39 14.25 -1.87
N PHE A 118 9.10 14.50 -2.20
CA PHE A 118 8.41 13.71 -3.22
C PHE A 118 9.08 13.86 -4.58
N SER A 119 9.32 12.73 -5.22
CA SER A 119 9.74 12.62 -6.61
C SER A 119 8.95 11.55 -7.34
N ALA A 120 8.85 11.71 -8.65
CA ALA A 120 8.32 10.72 -9.57
C ALA A 120 9.31 10.50 -10.72
N SER A 121 9.50 9.26 -11.13
CA SER A 121 10.34 8.90 -12.28
C SER A 121 9.73 7.76 -13.06
N ILE A 122 10.27 7.52 -14.26
CA ILE A 122 9.89 6.40 -15.12
C ILE A 122 11.15 5.57 -15.35
N GLU A 123 11.12 4.30 -14.95
CA GLU A 123 12.22 3.36 -15.19
C GLU A 123 11.69 2.08 -15.85
N LYS A 124 12.24 1.73 -17.00
CA LYS A 124 11.83 0.55 -17.80
C LYS A 124 10.33 0.49 -18.09
N GLY A 125 9.67 1.66 -18.17
CA GLY A 125 8.24 1.77 -18.41
C GLY A 125 7.37 1.74 -17.16
N ALA A 126 7.90 1.42 -15.99
CA ALA A 126 7.21 1.52 -14.72
C ALA A 126 7.35 2.91 -14.13
N MET A 127 6.27 3.43 -13.57
CA MET A 127 6.28 4.67 -12.81
C MET A 127 6.76 4.40 -11.38
N ILE A 128 7.60 5.27 -10.85
CA ILE A 128 8.16 5.17 -9.50
C ILE A 128 7.82 6.42 -8.72
N TYR A 129 7.26 6.24 -7.50
CA TYR A 129 7.21 7.30 -6.50
C TYR A 129 8.32 7.11 -5.48
N SER A 130 8.90 8.22 -5.04
CA SER A 130 9.86 8.25 -3.94
C SER A 130 9.53 9.43 -3.03
N PHE A 131 9.45 9.20 -1.71
CA PHE A 131 9.09 10.23 -0.74
C PHE A 131 9.55 9.88 0.66
N PHE A 132 9.68 10.90 1.51
CA PHE A 132 10.10 10.75 2.90
C PHE A 132 8.93 10.99 3.86
N ILE A 133 8.71 10.06 4.80
CA ILE A 133 7.73 10.14 5.88
C ILE A 133 8.48 10.51 7.17
N PRO A 134 8.40 11.74 7.69
CA PRO A 134 9.08 12.12 8.92
C PRO A 134 8.33 11.61 10.16
N CYS A 135 9.06 11.00 11.11
CA CYS A 135 8.52 10.53 12.39
C CYS A 135 9.16 11.20 13.61
N HIS A 136 10.49 11.45 13.56
CA HIS A 136 11.27 12.11 14.62
C HIS A 136 11.14 11.45 16.01
N VAL A 137 11.44 10.15 16.11
CA VAL A 137 11.46 9.44 17.39
C VAL A 137 12.85 9.51 18.03
N ARG A 138 12.96 10.27 19.12
CA ARG A 138 14.24 10.42 19.85
C ARG A 138 14.66 9.09 20.48
N ALA A 139 15.91 8.71 20.26
CA ALA A 139 16.53 7.57 20.94
C ALA A 139 16.74 7.88 22.43
N ALA A 140 16.70 6.84 23.24
CA ALA A 140 17.00 6.86 24.67
C ALA A 140 17.80 5.60 25.02
N ASN A 141 18.22 5.46 26.27
CA ASN A 141 18.87 4.23 26.75
C ASN A 141 17.89 3.06 26.90
N SER A 142 16.57 3.35 26.90
CA SER A 142 15.52 2.33 26.84
C SER A 142 15.09 2.07 25.40
N ASP A 143 14.72 0.83 25.11
CA ASP A 143 14.27 0.44 23.79
C ASP A 143 13.04 1.26 23.34
N LYS A 144 13.05 1.69 22.09
CA LYS A 144 11.94 2.28 21.37
C LYS A 144 11.45 1.27 20.35
N LYS A 145 10.15 1.11 20.28
CA LYS A 145 9.51 0.25 19.27
C LYS A 145 8.70 1.10 18.32
N VAL A 146 9.00 0.96 17.04
CA VAL A 146 8.22 1.61 15.97
C VAL A 146 7.74 0.54 15.01
N CYS A 147 6.45 0.52 14.76
CA CYS A 147 5.81 -0.34 13.79
C CYS A 147 5.38 0.51 12.59
N PHE A 148 5.66 0.03 11.38
CA PHE A 148 5.32 0.71 10.14
C PHE A 148 4.73 -0.28 9.14
N SER A 149 3.54 0.00 8.65
CA SER A 149 2.87 -0.75 7.59
C SER A 149 2.40 0.19 6.50
N MET A 150 2.28 -0.33 5.28
CA MET A 150 1.72 0.40 4.15
C MET A 150 0.55 -0.40 3.58
N TYR A 151 -0.65 0.15 3.64
CA TYR A 151 -1.83 -0.44 3.02
C TYR A 151 -2.94 0.59 2.80
N ASP A 152 -3.77 0.32 1.80
CA ASP A 152 -5.00 1.05 1.54
C ASP A 152 -6.17 0.31 2.20
N ASP A 153 -6.85 0.94 3.16
CA ASP A 153 -7.98 0.33 3.89
C ASP A 153 -9.08 -0.20 2.96
N SER A 154 -9.24 0.40 1.78
CA SER A 154 -10.18 -0.03 0.75
C SER A 154 -9.69 -1.22 -0.06
N TYR A 155 -8.41 -1.56 0.03
CA TYR A 155 -7.70 -2.55 -0.80
C TYR A 155 -7.83 -2.29 -2.31
N TYR A 156 -8.05 -1.04 -2.69
CA TYR A 156 -7.97 -0.64 -4.10
C TYR A 156 -6.53 -0.71 -4.61
N THR A 157 -5.57 -0.37 -3.72
CA THR A 157 -4.14 -0.49 -3.96
C THR A 157 -3.55 -1.57 -3.07
N ASP A 158 -2.89 -2.56 -3.66
CA ASP A 158 -2.05 -3.54 -2.96
C ASP A 158 -0.61 -3.05 -2.92
N ILE A 159 -0.06 -2.92 -1.72
CA ILE A 159 1.32 -2.45 -1.50
C ILE A 159 2.09 -3.57 -0.81
N THR A 160 3.07 -4.13 -1.50
CA THR A 160 3.83 -5.30 -1.06
C THR A 160 5.32 -4.99 -0.96
N LEU A 161 5.97 -5.39 0.14
CA LEU A 161 7.41 -5.31 0.27
C LEU A 161 8.08 -6.36 -0.63
N VAL A 162 8.98 -5.94 -1.53
CA VAL A 162 9.57 -6.83 -2.53
C VAL A 162 11.10 -6.80 -2.55
N GLY A 163 11.69 -7.92 -2.95
CA GLY A 163 13.14 -8.12 -3.07
C GLY A 163 13.76 -8.82 -1.84
N GLU A 164 15.05 -9.13 -1.93
CA GLU A 164 15.77 -9.85 -0.86
C GLU A 164 15.90 -9.01 0.42
N ASN A 165 16.08 -7.70 0.29
CA ASN A 165 16.24 -6.75 1.39
C ASN A 165 15.34 -5.53 1.17
N PRO A 166 14.00 -5.68 1.31
CA PRO A 166 13.07 -4.61 1.04
C PRO A 166 13.11 -3.48 2.08
N VAL A 167 13.72 -3.75 3.23
CA VAL A 167 13.90 -2.78 4.32
C VAL A 167 15.37 -2.65 4.66
N ARG A 168 15.88 -1.41 4.70
CA ARG A 168 17.28 -1.10 5.01
C ARG A 168 17.37 -0.05 6.10
N LEU A 169 18.46 -0.11 6.89
CA LEU A 169 18.82 0.94 7.83
C LEU A 169 19.81 1.92 7.17
N LYS A 170 19.63 3.21 7.46
CA LYS A 170 20.54 4.28 7.02
C LYS A 170 20.95 5.15 8.19
N ASN A 171 22.24 5.40 8.33
CA ASN A 171 22.84 6.20 9.40
C ASN A 171 22.49 5.68 10.82
N ALA A 172 22.46 4.35 10.99
CA ALA A 172 22.09 3.72 12.27
C ALA A 172 23.31 3.35 13.15
N ASP A 173 24.53 3.77 12.77
CA ASP A 173 25.79 3.34 13.41
C ASP A 173 25.88 3.71 14.90
N ASP A 174 25.21 4.80 15.33
CA ASP A 174 25.17 5.25 16.73
C ASP A 174 24.05 4.59 17.55
N PHE A 175 23.38 3.58 17.00
CA PHE A 175 22.21 2.96 17.60
C PHE A 175 22.27 1.43 17.53
N GLN A 176 21.85 0.77 18.61
CA GLN A 176 21.50 -0.64 18.54
C GLN A 176 20.10 -0.72 17.91
N ALA A 177 20.01 -1.19 16.67
CA ALA A 177 18.77 -1.24 15.93
C ALA A 177 18.54 -2.64 15.35
N ALA A 178 17.32 -3.17 15.53
CA ALA A 178 16.89 -4.44 14.96
C ALA A 178 15.60 -4.23 14.17
N VAL A 179 15.52 -4.86 13.00
CA VAL A 179 14.37 -4.81 12.11
C VAL A 179 13.83 -6.21 11.88
N GLN A 180 12.52 -6.36 11.98
CA GLN A 180 11.79 -7.55 11.62
C GLN A 180 10.62 -7.19 10.70
N ILE A 181 10.39 -7.97 9.66
CA ILE A 181 9.18 -7.91 8.86
C ILE A 181 8.28 -9.07 9.29
N ARG A 182 7.03 -8.77 9.60
CA ARG A 182 6.03 -9.77 10.00
C ARG A 182 4.66 -9.44 9.42
N ARG A 183 3.76 -10.39 9.43
CA ARG A 183 2.35 -10.14 9.14
C ARG A 183 1.65 -9.64 10.42
N ASP A 184 1.03 -8.45 10.35
CA ASP A 184 0.26 -7.90 11.47
C ASP A 184 -1.12 -8.56 11.54
N ARG A 185 -1.30 -9.50 12.47
CA ARG A 185 -2.57 -10.23 12.66
C ARG A 185 -3.57 -9.50 13.55
N GLU A 186 -3.18 -8.37 14.14
CA GLU A 186 -4.03 -7.59 15.05
C GLU A 186 -4.77 -6.48 14.31
N ASN A 187 -4.23 -6.02 13.17
CA ASN A 187 -4.76 -4.91 12.38
C ASN A 187 -5.13 -5.37 10.96
N ALA A 188 -6.13 -6.26 10.87
CA ALA A 188 -6.69 -6.64 9.59
C ALA A 188 -7.47 -5.46 8.97
N PHE A 189 -7.34 -5.29 7.67
CA PHE A 189 -8.05 -4.30 6.88
C PHE A 189 -8.96 -4.95 5.83
N TYR A 190 -9.62 -4.16 4.99
CA TYR A 190 -10.55 -4.65 3.98
C TYR A 190 -11.54 -5.68 4.55
N TYR A 191 -12.43 -5.20 5.44
CA TYR A 191 -13.43 -6.03 6.15
C TYR A 191 -12.83 -7.21 6.94
N GLY A 192 -11.60 -7.10 7.41
CA GLY A 192 -10.92 -8.13 8.18
C GLY A 192 -10.36 -9.30 7.35
N GLN A 193 -10.29 -9.16 6.03
CA GLN A 193 -9.86 -10.23 5.13
C GLN A 193 -8.37 -10.20 4.81
N VAL A 194 -7.73 -9.04 4.92
CA VAL A 194 -6.31 -8.86 4.58
C VAL A 194 -5.52 -8.43 5.81
N TYR A 195 -4.35 -9.02 5.98
CA TYR A 195 -3.41 -8.70 7.06
C TYR A 195 -2.17 -8.05 6.46
N PRO A 196 -1.84 -6.80 6.84
CA PRO A 196 -0.70 -6.10 6.25
C PRO A 196 0.63 -6.70 6.69
N GLU A 197 1.66 -6.51 5.88
CA GLU A 197 3.03 -6.64 6.32
C GLU A 197 3.40 -5.46 7.22
N GLU A 198 4.06 -5.76 8.34
CA GLU A 198 4.51 -4.79 9.32
C GLU A 198 6.02 -4.85 9.47
N ILE A 199 6.67 -3.73 9.30
CA ILE A 199 8.06 -3.49 9.66
C ILE A 199 8.10 -3.12 11.13
N VAL A 200 8.73 -3.95 11.94
CA VAL A 200 8.95 -3.70 13.38
C VAL A 200 10.41 -3.29 13.57
N LEU A 201 10.60 -2.04 13.95
CA LEU A 201 11.91 -1.50 14.35
C LEU A 201 11.98 -1.40 15.86
N GLU A 202 12.98 -2.03 16.46
CA GLU A 202 13.36 -1.82 17.87
C GLU A 202 14.75 -1.18 17.90
N PHE A 203 14.89 -0.07 18.62
CA PHE A 203 16.16 0.63 18.70
C PHE A 203 16.36 1.38 20.01
N LYS A 204 17.61 1.59 20.38
CA LYS A 204 18.05 2.45 21.47
C LYS A 204 19.39 3.08 21.13
N ARG A 205 19.81 4.08 21.91
CA ARG A 205 21.15 4.66 21.76
C ARG A 205 22.19 3.61 22.12
N ASP A 206 23.24 3.53 21.33
CA ASP A 206 24.44 2.77 21.71
C ASP A 206 25.12 3.50 22.86
N GLY A 207 25.42 2.78 23.96
CA GLY A 207 25.86 3.36 25.20
C GLY A 207 27.35 3.75 25.24
#